data_911f39330534cbf4a2e369fab8aa57c8
#
_entry.id   911f39330534cbf4a2e369fab8aa57c8
#
_cell.length_a   1.000
_cell.length_b   1.000
_cell.length_c   1.000
_cell.angle_alpha   90.00
_cell.angle_beta   90.00
_cell.angle_gamma   90.00
#
_symmetry.space_group_name_H-M   'P 1'
#
loop_
_entity.id
_entity.type
_entity.pdbx_description
1 polymer ?
#
loop_
_entity_poly.entity_id
_entity_poly.type
_entity_poly.pdbx_seq_one_letter_code
_entity_poly.pdbx_strand_id
1 'polypeptide(L)'
;MKRIIFIFLAAMMSTAVCSAAMSNSKVRKETRFLTDKMAYELNLSTEQYNDVYEINYDFISGIRYLMDDVLRGEEWALNRYYDYLDVRNDDLRWVLNNRQY
;
A
#
# COMPACT_ATOMS: atom_id res chain seq x y z
N MET A 1 5.58 5.32 11.89
CA MET A 1 6.31 4.62 10.83
C MET A 1 5.86 3.18 10.68
N LYS A 2 6.12 2.35 11.70
CA LYS A 2 5.75 0.95 11.63
C LYS A 2 4.24 0.74 11.57
N ARG A 3 3.49 1.67 12.15
CA ARG A 3 2.03 1.61 12.14
C ARG A 3 1.49 1.62 10.71
N ILE A 4 2.07 2.45 9.84
CA ILE A 4 1.63 2.54 8.44
C ILE A 4 1.86 1.21 7.72
N ILE A 5 2.98 0.55 8.00
CA ILE A 5 3.31 -0.74 7.42
C ILE A 5 2.30 -1.81 7.88
N PHE A 6 1.95 -1.82 9.16
CA PHE A 6 0.99 -2.77 9.69
C PHE A 6 -0.40 -2.59 9.09
N ILE A 7 -0.85 -1.34 8.95
CA ILE A 7 -2.14 -1.05 8.33
C ILE A 7 -2.17 -1.61 6.92
N PHE A 8 -1.10 -1.40 6.16
CA PHE A 8 -1.03 -1.88 4.79
C PHE A 8 -1.07 -3.41 4.74
N LEU A 9 -0.28 -4.07 5.58
CA LEU A 9 -0.23 -5.52 5.58
C LEU A 9 -1.58 -6.13 5.89
N ALA A 10 -2.29 -5.56 6.86
CA ALA A 10 -3.63 -6.06 7.20
C ALA A 10 -4.58 -5.95 6.03
N ALA A 11 -4.54 -4.81 5.31
CA ALA A 11 -5.40 -4.60 4.16
C ALA A 11 -5.09 -5.58 3.03
N MET A 12 -3.82 -5.81 2.75
CA MET A 12 -3.42 -6.73 1.69
C MET A 12 -3.73 -8.18 2.03
N MET A 13 -3.55 -8.56 3.29
CA MET A 13 -3.84 -9.93 3.71
C MET A 13 -5.30 -10.27 3.54
N SER A 14 -6.19 -9.31 3.75
CA SER A 14 -7.62 -9.56 3.61
C SER A 14 -8.04 -9.73 2.16
N THR A 15 -7.23 -9.27 1.20
CA THR A 15 -7.57 -9.35 -0.21
C THR A 15 -6.75 -10.40 -0.96
N ALA A 16 -5.77 -11.00 -0.32
CA ALA A 16 -4.81 -11.86 -0.98
C ALA A 16 -5.30 -13.29 -1.17
N VAL A 17 -6.59 -13.54 -0.96
CA VAL A 17 -7.14 -14.89 -1.12
C VAL A 17 -7.33 -15.27 -2.58
N CYS A 18 -7.31 -14.31 -3.48
CA CYS A 18 -7.46 -14.58 -4.91
C CYS A 18 -6.10 -14.84 -5.53
N SER A 19 -5.99 -15.91 -6.32
CA SER A 19 -4.72 -16.29 -6.92
C SER A 19 -4.36 -15.48 -8.16
N ALA A 20 -5.33 -14.83 -8.79
CA ALA A 20 -5.08 -14.04 -9.99
C ALA A 20 -4.60 -12.64 -9.65
N ALA A 21 -3.81 -12.03 -10.53
CA ALA A 21 -3.40 -10.66 -10.38
C ALA A 21 -4.62 -9.75 -10.34
N MET A 22 -4.55 -8.69 -9.56
CA MET A 22 -5.67 -7.76 -9.43
C MET A 22 -5.93 -7.03 -10.73
N SER A 23 -7.21 -6.85 -11.07
CA SER A 23 -7.62 -5.98 -12.16
C SER A 23 -7.40 -4.52 -11.78
N ASN A 24 -7.43 -3.63 -12.77
CA ASN A 24 -7.30 -2.20 -12.49
C ASN A 24 -8.42 -1.70 -11.58
N SER A 25 -9.63 -2.23 -11.77
CA SER A 25 -10.76 -1.88 -10.93
C SER A 25 -10.51 -2.25 -9.48
N LYS A 26 -9.96 -3.43 -9.26
CA LYS A 26 -9.65 -3.91 -7.92
C LYS A 26 -8.52 -3.09 -7.30
N VAL A 27 -7.52 -2.71 -8.09
CA VAL A 27 -6.45 -1.85 -7.59
C VAL A 27 -7.01 -0.53 -7.07
N ARG A 28 -7.91 0.09 -7.83
CA ARG A 28 -8.53 1.35 -7.38
C ARG A 28 -9.32 1.17 -6.11
N LYS A 29 -10.05 0.07 -6.00
CA LYS A 29 -10.86 -0.22 -4.82
C LYS A 29 -9.96 -0.41 -3.59
N GLU A 30 -8.90 -1.16 -3.73
CA GLU A 30 -7.96 -1.39 -2.63
C GLU A 30 -7.23 -0.11 -2.26
N THR A 31 -6.87 0.71 -3.26
CA THR A 31 -6.22 1.98 -3.01
C THR A 31 -7.12 2.90 -2.19
N ARG A 32 -8.40 2.97 -2.56
CA ARG A 32 -9.35 3.78 -1.82
C ARG A 32 -9.52 3.28 -0.39
N PHE A 33 -9.65 1.97 -0.24
CA PHE A 33 -9.82 1.37 1.08
C PHE A 33 -8.63 1.70 1.98
N LEU A 34 -7.43 1.51 1.47
CA LEU A 34 -6.22 1.80 2.23
C LEU A 34 -6.09 3.28 2.55
N THR A 35 -6.35 4.13 1.56
CA THR A 35 -6.23 5.57 1.74
C THR A 35 -7.26 6.10 2.72
N ASP A 36 -8.50 5.59 2.65
CA ASP A 36 -9.55 5.98 3.60
C ASP A 36 -9.16 5.58 5.02
N LYS A 37 -8.58 4.40 5.19
CA LYS A 37 -8.14 3.94 6.48
C LYS A 37 -7.03 4.81 7.03
N MET A 38 -6.07 5.16 6.19
CA MET A 38 -4.99 6.06 6.58
C MET A 38 -5.52 7.46 6.91
N ALA A 39 -6.48 7.95 6.13
CA ALA A 39 -7.07 9.26 6.39
C ALA A 39 -7.72 9.30 7.76
N TYR A 40 -8.42 8.25 8.12
CA TYR A 40 -9.06 8.15 9.42
C TYR A 40 -8.02 8.07 10.54
N GLU A 41 -7.04 7.21 10.39
CA GLU A 41 -6.02 6.97 11.42
C GLU A 41 -5.09 8.16 11.60
N LEU A 42 -4.74 8.83 10.50
CA LEU A 42 -3.73 9.89 10.51
C LEU A 42 -4.31 11.28 10.39
N ASN A 43 -5.62 11.37 10.24
CA ASN A 43 -6.33 12.66 10.12
C ASN A 43 -5.77 13.48 8.95
N LEU A 44 -5.77 12.91 7.76
CA LEU A 44 -5.21 13.54 6.57
C LEU A 44 -6.04 14.74 6.13
N SER A 45 -5.35 15.78 5.64
CA SER A 45 -6.02 16.87 4.94
C SER A 45 -6.47 16.40 3.56
N THR A 46 -7.28 17.21 2.88
CA THR A 46 -7.72 16.88 1.52
C THR A 46 -6.53 16.75 0.57
N GLU A 47 -5.58 17.66 0.65
CA GLU A 47 -4.39 17.58 -0.20
C GLU A 47 -3.58 16.34 0.10
N GLN A 48 -3.39 16.04 1.39
CA GLN A 48 -2.67 14.85 1.79
C GLN A 48 -3.39 13.59 1.31
N TYR A 49 -4.72 13.58 1.39
CA TYR A 49 -5.48 12.43 0.92
C TYR A 49 -5.19 12.13 -0.55
N ASN A 50 -5.22 13.17 -1.38
CA ASN A 50 -4.98 12.99 -2.80
C ASN A 50 -3.57 12.46 -3.07
N ASP A 51 -2.58 13.01 -2.39
CA ASP A 51 -1.19 12.58 -2.55
C ASP A 51 -0.99 11.16 -2.05
N VAL A 52 -1.57 10.83 -0.91
CA VAL A 52 -1.48 9.48 -0.34
C VAL A 52 -2.19 8.48 -1.25
N TYR A 53 -3.31 8.87 -1.85
CA TYR A 53 -4.00 8.01 -2.80
C TYR A 53 -3.09 7.64 -3.96
N GLU A 54 -2.41 8.61 -4.55
CA GLU A 54 -1.52 8.34 -5.68
C GLU A 54 -0.36 7.44 -5.27
N ILE A 55 0.22 7.69 -4.10
CA ILE A 55 1.31 6.87 -3.58
C ILE A 55 0.85 5.44 -3.39
N ASN A 56 -0.30 5.25 -2.78
CA ASN A 56 -0.86 3.93 -2.56
C ASN A 56 -1.22 3.24 -3.87
N TYR A 57 -1.77 3.99 -4.83
CA TYR A 57 -2.11 3.44 -6.13
C TYR A 57 -0.87 2.89 -6.84
N ASP A 58 0.20 3.67 -6.86
CA ASP A 58 1.44 3.25 -7.50
C ASP A 58 2.01 2.00 -6.81
N PHE A 59 1.95 1.98 -5.50
CA PHE A 59 2.45 0.84 -4.73
C PHE A 59 1.63 -0.43 -5.03
N ILE A 60 0.32 -0.34 -4.93
CA ILE A 60 -0.54 -1.50 -5.14
C ILE A 60 -0.46 -1.98 -6.58
N SER A 61 -0.42 -1.05 -7.54
CA SER A 61 -0.24 -1.39 -8.95
C SER A 61 1.07 -2.15 -9.19
N GLY A 62 2.13 -1.69 -8.51
CA GLY A 62 3.43 -2.32 -8.66
C GLY A 62 3.50 -3.73 -8.11
N ILE A 63 2.87 -3.96 -6.96
CA ILE A 63 2.98 -5.26 -6.29
C ILE A 63 1.92 -6.26 -6.72
N ARG A 64 0.92 -5.85 -7.50
CA ARG A 64 -0.22 -6.72 -7.79
C ARG A 64 0.18 -8.03 -8.47
N TYR A 65 1.25 -8.00 -9.25
CA TYR A 65 1.73 -9.19 -9.93
C TYR A 65 2.70 -10.02 -9.09
N LEU A 66 3.07 -9.51 -7.93
CA LEU A 66 4.02 -10.20 -7.05
C LEU A 66 3.31 -10.99 -5.94
N MET A 67 2.06 -10.65 -5.65
CA MET A 67 1.43 -11.12 -4.41
C MET A 67 1.33 -12.64 -4.32
N ASP A 68 1.02 -13.33 -5.40
CA ASP A 68 0.96 -14.79 -5.36
C ASP A 68 2.30 -15.37 -4.96
N ASP A 69 3.39 -14.86 -5.54
CA ASP A 69 4.72 -15.33 -5.24
C ASP A 69 5.17 -14.95 -3.83
N VAL A 70 4.76 -13.75 -3.38
CA VAL A 70 5.04 -13.32 -2.01
C VAL A 70 4.38 -14.29 -1.03
N LEU A 71 3.14 -14.65 -1.27
CA LEU A 71 2.40 -15.54 -0.38
C LEU A 71 2.98 -16.95 -0.37
N ARG A 72 3.61 -17.36 -1.45
CA ARG A 72 4.31 -18.65 -1.51
C ARG A 72 5.70 -18.59 -0.90
N GLY A 73 6.14 -17.41 -0.45
CA GLY A 73 7.44 -17.26 0.18
C GLY A 73 8.61 -17.21 -0.78
N GLU A 74 8.37 -16.88 -2.06
CA GLU A 74 9.44 -16.76 -3.04
C GLU A 74 10.33 -15.58 -2.67
N GLU A 75 11.63 -15.85 -2.52
CA GLU A 75 12.56 -14.84 -2.02
C GLU A 75 12.66 -13.64 -2.95
N TRP A 76 12.70 -13.87 -4.25
CA TRP A 76 12.80 -12.77 -5.21
C TRP A 76 11.59 -11.84 -5.12
N ALA A 77 10.40 -12.41 -4.91
CA ALA A 77 9.17 -11.64 -4.84
C ALA A 77 9.12 -10.85 -3.53
N LEU A 78 9.57 -11.46 -2.44
CA LEU A 78 9.65 -10.76 -1.16
C LEU A 78 10.59 -9.57 -1.24
N ASN A 79 11.74 -9.74 -1.89
CA ASN A 79 12.69 -8.65 -2.04
C ASN A 79 12.11 -7.51 -2.86
N ARG A 80 11.40 -7.85 -3.95
CA ARG A 80 10.73 -6.82 -4.75
C ARG A 80 9.63 -6.11 -3.97
N TYR A 81 8.88 -6.88 -3.19
CA TYR A 81 7.83 -6.30 -2.36
C TYR A 81 8.41 -5.26 -1.40
N TYR A 82 9.52 -5.60 -0.73
CA TYR A 82 10.15 -4.67 0.19
C TYR A 82 10.72 -3.44 -0.52
N ASP A 83 11.21 -3.60 -1.75
CA ASP A 83 11.65 -2.45 -2.54
C ASP A 83 10.49 -1.48 -2.80
N TYR A 84 9.34 -1.99 -3.22
CA TYR A 84 8.16 -1.15 -3.42
C TYR A 84 7.71 -0.50 -2.12
N LEU A 85 7.79 -1.25 -1.02
CA LEU A 85 7.41 -0.72 0.28
C LEU A 85 8.33 0.42 0.72
N ASP A 86 9.61 0.30 0.46
CA ASP A 86 10.58 1.35 0.78
C ASP A 86 10.29 2.62 -0.01
N VAL A 87 10.01 2.48 -1.30
CA VAL A 87 9.65 3.62 -2.15
C VAL A 87 8.39 4.29 -1.62
N ARG A 88 7.37 3.50 -1.28
CA ARG A 88 6.13 4.03 -0.71
C ARG A 88 6.41 4.82 0.56
N ASN A 89 7.20 4.25 1.46
CA ASN A 89 7.49 4.92 2.73
C ASN A 89 8.29 6.20 2.53
N ASP A 90 9.23 6.20 1.59
CA ASP A 90 9.97 7.41 1.26
C ASP A 90 9.06 8.50 0.69
N ASP A 91 8.16 8.12 -0.20
CA ASP A 91 7.21 9.07 -0.79
C ASP A 91 6.29 9.65 0.28
N LEU A 92 5.82 8.81 1.20
CA LEU A 92 4.96 9.27 2.29
C LEU A 92 5.66 10.26 3.21
N ARG A 93 6.97 10.15 3.33
CA ARG A 93 7.74 11.08 4.17
C ARG A 93 7.59 12.52 3.70
N TRP A 94 7.43 12.72 2.39
CA TRP A 94 7.30 14.06 1.82
C TRP A 94 5.89 14.62 1.94
N VAL A 95 4.90 13.77 2.17
CA VAL A 95 3.50 14.16 2.25
C VAL A 95 3.04 14.30 3.69
N LEU A 96 3.46 13.39 4.56
CA LEU A 96 3.03 13.34 5.95
C LEU A 96 3.95 14.18 6.83
N ASN A 97 3.38 14.75 7.90
CA ASN A 97 4.19 15.43 8.88
C ASN A 97 4.79 14.39 9.86
N ASN A 98 5.67 14.85 10.74
CA ASN A 98 6.37 13.95 11.65
C ASN A 98 5.44 13.14 12.53
N ARG A 99 4.34 13.72 12.94
CA ARG A 99 3.38 13.03 13.80
C ARG A 99 2.63 11.95 13.04
N GLN A 100 2.29 12.22 11.79
CA GLN A 100 1.57 11.27 10.94
C GLN A 100 2.46 10.14 10.45
N TYR A 101 3.70 10.47 10.14
CA TYR A 101 4.64 9.49 9.60
C TYR A 101 5.13 8.56 10.69
#